data_22dcb5a5abf41724d412e183df9519a7
#
_entry.id   22dcb5a5abf41724d412e183df9519a7
#
_cell.length_a   1.000
_cell.length_b   1.000
_cell.length_c   1.000
_cell.angle_alpha   90.00
_cell.angle_beta   90.00
_cell.angle_gamma   90.00
#
_symmetry.space_group_name_H-M   'P 1'
#
loop_
_entity.id
_entity.type
_entity.pdbx_description
1 polymer ?
#
loop_
_entity_poly.entity_id
_entity_poly.type
_entity_poly.pdbx_seq_one_letter_code
_entity_poly.pdbx_strand_id
1 'polypeptide(L)'
;MLDPASIATAVSLSTAAFNNIKKAFAMGRDIEQMGGDLSRWMNASSDIEQAVKSNKPENVPLYRKMLSGDSIEEAAMKSLVAKKTVEKQRYELQQYVKFKFGVKAWDDLLKMEGTIRKQRQELIYKRQELKQKIIEGLFVILLICSIIGLIFFAIWLKKQQDV
;
A
#
# COMPACT_ATOMS: atom_id res chain seq x y z
N MET A 1 -0.35 4.16 -5.53
CA MET A 1 -1.48 4.94 -5.04
C MET A 1 -2.67 4.00 -4.97
N LEU A 2 -3.36 3.94 -3.83
CA LEU A 2 -4.52 3.05 -3.66
C LEU A 2 -5.75 3.78 -4.17
N ASP A 3 -6.52 3.12 -5.04
CA ASP A 3 -7.76 3.65 -5.58
C ASP A 3 -8.86 3.69 -4.50
N PRO A 4 -9.90 4.53 -4.64
CA PRO A 4 -11.02 4.58 -3.70
C PRO A 4 -11.66 3.21 -3.43
N ALA A 5 -11.69 2.32 -4.44
CA ALA A 5 -12.16 0.95 -4.31
C ALA A 5 -11.25 0.10 -3.41
N SER A 6 -9.92 0.28 -3.48
CA SER A 6 -8.98 -0.43 -2.62
C SER A 6 -9.05 0.03 -1.16
N ILE A 7 -9.38 1.30 -0.91
CA ILE A 7 -9.63 1.81 0.45
C ILE A 7 -10.89 1.17 1.04
N ALA A 8 -11.98 1.12 0.27
CA ALA A 8 -13.22 0.47 0.71
C ALA A 8 -13.00 -1.01 1.04
N THR A 9 -12.24 -1.72 0.21
CA THR A 9 -11.86 -3.12 0.45
C THR A 9 -11.02 -3.26 1.73
N ALA A 10 -10.04 -2.39 1.95
CA ALA A 10 -9.22 -2.41 3.17
C ALA A 10 -10.05 -2.13 4.43
N VAL A 11 -11.03 -1.21 4.38
CA VAL A 11 -11.97 -0.94 5.47
C VAL A 11 -12.85 -2.16 5.75
N SER A 12 -13.38 -2.79 4.72
CA SER A 12 -14.19 -4.00 4.84
C SER A 12 -13.41 -5.14 5.49
N LEU A 13 -12.17 -5.40 5.03
CA LEU A 13 -11.28 -6.41 5.60
C LEU A 13 -10.92 -6.11 7.06
N SER A 14 -10.58 -4.86 7.37
CA SER A 14 -10.27 -4.41 8.73
C SER A 14 -11.49 -4.65 9.65
N THR A 15 -12.68 -4.27 9.20
CA THR A 15 -13.91 -4.42 9.99
C THR A 15 -14.30 -5.88 10.19
N ALA A 16 -14.17 -6.72 9.14
CA ALA A 16 -14.44 -8.15 9.24
C ALA A 16 -13.48 -8.84 10.23
N ALA A 17 -12.19 -8.57 10.10
CA ALA A 17 -11.18 -9.10 11.02
C ALA A 17 -11.40 -8.63 12.46
N PHE A 18 -11.71 -7.34 12.66
CA PHE A 18 -12.02 -6.78 13.97
C PHE A 18 -13.24 -7.43 14.61
N ASN A 19 -14.31 -7.65 13.84
CA ASN A 19 -15.51 -8.33 14.33
C ASN A 19 -15.23 -9.79 14.71
N ASN A 20 -14.37 -10.49 13.97
CA ASN A 20 -13.93 -11.84 14.34
C ASN A 20 -13.14 -11.83 15.65
N ILE A 21 -12.25 -10.86 15.83
CA ILE A 21 -11.51 -10.69 17.09
C ILE A 21 -12.48 -10.44 18.24
N LYS A 22 -13.47 -9.55 18.10
CA LYS A 22 -14.49 -9.30 19.13
C LYS A 22 -15.27 -10.57 19.48
N LYS A 23 -15.67 -11.37 18.49
CA LYS A 23 -16.35 -12.65 18.73
C LYS A 23 -15.45 -13.64 19.47
N ALA A 24 -14.17 -13.72 19.11
CA ALA A 24 -13.20 -14.58 19.76
C ALA A 24 -12.99 -14.15 21.23
N PHE A 25 -12.93 -12.86 21.53
CA PHE A 25 -12.91 -12.35 22.91
C PHE A 25 -14.16 -12.75 23.68
N ALA A 26 -15.33 -12.61 23.08
CA ALA A 26 -16.62 -12.97 23.71
C ALA A 26 -16.68 -14.48 24.02
N MET A 27 -16.08 -15.33 23.17
CA MET A 27 -15.97 -16.77 23.37
C MET A 27 -14.84 -17.21 24.33
N GLY A 28 -14.13 -16.26 24.92
CA GLY A 28 -13.06 -16.57 25.87
C GLY A 28 -11.76 -17.08 25.26
N ARG A 29 -11.56 -16.98 23.94
CA ARG A 29 -10.35 -17.45 23.25
C ARG A 29 -9.10 -16.70 23.69
N ASP A 30 -7.96 -17.37 23.59
CA ASP A 30 -6.65 -16.77 23.85
C ASP A 30 -6.15 -15.98 22.65
N ILE A 31 -5.17 -15.08 22.89
CA ILE A 31 -4.65 -14.16 21.88
C ILE A 31 -3.96 -14.89 20.72
N GLU A 32 -3.33 -16.02 20.99
CA GLU A 32 -2.68 -16.89 20.01
C GLU A 32 -3.68 -17.44 19.00
N GLN A 33 -4.88 -17.81 19.46
CA GLN A 33 -5.95 -18.32 18.60
C GLN A 33 -6.55 -17.24 17.70
N MET A 34 -6.36 -15.97 18.03
CA MET A 34 -6.79 -14.82 17.26
C MET A 34 -5.69 -14.26 16.33
N GLY A 35 -4.49 -14.84 16.33
CA GLY A 35 -3.32 -14.34 15.61
C GLY A 35 -3.57 -14.10 14.13
N GLY A 36 -4.35 -14.97 13.46
CA GLY A 36 -4.72 -14.81 12.06
C GLY A 36 -5.58 -13.58 11.80
N ASP A 37 -6.60 -13.34 12.62
CA ASP A 37 -7.49 -12.17 12.48
C ASP A 37 -6.79 -10.89 12.91
N LEU A 38 -5.93 -10.94 13.95
CA LEU A 38 -5.08 -9.83 14.34
C LEU A 38 -4.13 -9.42 13.20
N SER A 39 -3.48 -10.38 12.56
CA SER A 39 -2.61 -10.13 11.40
C SER A 39 -3.38 -9.52 10.23
N ARG A 40 -4.58 -10.01 9.91
CA ARG A 40 -5.44 -9.44 8.85
C ARG A 40 -5.85 -8.01 9.18
N TRP A 41 -6.25 -7.74 10.42
CA TRP A 41 -6.61 -6.41 10.87
C TRP A 41 -5.42 -5.44 10.78
N MET A 42 -4.23 -5.84 11.26
CA MET A 42 -3.00 -5.04 11.18
C MET A 42 -2.61 -4.73 9.73
N ASN A 43 -2.73 -5.72 8.85
CA ASN A 43 -2.45 -5.56 7.43
C ASN A 43 -3.40 -4.55 6.79
N ALA A 44 -4.70 -4.69 7.00
CA ALA A 44 -5.71 -3.78 6.47
C ALA A 44 -5.55 -2.36 7.05
N SER A 45 -5.22 -2.23 8.33
CA SER A 45 -4.91 -0.96 8.99
C SER A 45 -3.71 -0.26 8.36
N SER A 46 -2.64 -1.01 8.07
CA SER A 46 -1.44 -0.49 7.39
C SER A 46 -1.76 -0.02 5.96
N ASP A 47 -2.61 -0.74 5.22
CA ASP A 47 -3.04 -0.34 3.88
C ASP A 47 -3.85 0.97 3.92
N ILE A 48 -4.73 1.14 4.90
CA ILE A 48 -5.49 2.38 5.10
C ILE A 48 -4.56 3.54 5.46
N GLU A 49 -3.59 3.35 6.36
CA GLU A 49 -2.62 4.40 6.70
C GLU A 49 -1.77 4.81 5.48
N GLN A 50 -1.37 3.85 4.66
CA GLN A 50 -0.65 4.13 3.42
C GLN A 50 -1.51 4.88 2.41
N ALA A 51 -2.79 4.52 2.28
CA ALA A 51 -3.75 5.23 1.45
C ALA A 51 -3.92 6.69 1.89
N VAL A 52 -4.04 6.93 3.20
CA VAL A 52 -4.12 8.29 3.76
C VAL A 52 -2.88 9.11 3.42
N LYS A 53 -1.68 8.52 3.55
CA LYS A 53 -0.42 9.22 3.21
C LYS A 53 -0.32 9.54 1.72
N SER A 54 -0.73 8.61 0.85
CA SER A 54 -0.64 8.79 -0.61
C SER A 54 -1.71 9.70 -1.18
N ASN A 55 -2.87 9.83 -0.51
CA ASN A 55 -3.99 10.67 -0.93
C ASN A 55 -3.98 12.07 -0.30
N LYS A 56 -2.93 12.44 0.44
CA LYS A 56 -2.75 13.82 0.89
C LYS A 56 -2.58 14.75 -0.32
N PRO A 57 -3.23 15.92 -0.33
CA PRO A 57 -3.17 16.89 -1.45
C PRO A 57 -1.74 17.28 -1.83
N GLU A 58 -0.81 17.26 -0.86
CA GLU A 58 0.62 17.56 -1.03
C GLU A 58 1.35 16.52 -1.88
N ASN A 59 0.90 15.26 -1.83
CA ASN A 59 1.54 14.11 -2.48
C ASN A 59 0.91 13.74 -3.82
N VAL A 60 -0.11 14.48 -4.29
CA VAL A 60 -0.80 14.20 -5.54
C VAL A 60 -0.09 14.91 -6.69
N PRO A 61 0.40 14.18 -7.72
CA PRO A 61 1.05 14.77 -8.88
C PRO A 61 0.15 15.79 -9.60
N LEU A 62 0.73 16.89 -10.11
CA LEU A 62 0.01 17.98 -10.75
C LEU A 62 -0.88 17.53 -11.93
N TYR A 63 -0.40 16.57 -12.75
CA TYR A 63 -1.18 16.04 -13.87
C TYR A 63 -2.49 15.39 -13.43
N ARG A 64 -2.50 14.76 -12.25
CA ARG A 64 -3.69 14.11 -11.70
C ARG A 64 -4.67 15.13 -11.12
N LYS A 65 -4.17 16.23 -10.53
CA LYS A 65 -5.01 17.34 -10.07
C LYS A 65 -5.77 17.97 -11.23
N MET A 66 -5.16 18.04 -12.43
CA MET A 66 -5.79 18.60 -13.62
C MET A 66 -6.85 17.67 -14.24
N LEU A 67 -6.68 16.35 -14.12
CA LEU A 67 -7.54 15.35 -14.76
C LEU A 67 -8.71 14.85 -13.89
N SER A 68 -8.70 15.06 -12.57
CA SER A 68 -9.58 14.36 -11.64
C SER A 68 -10.04 15.23 -10.47
N GLY A 69 -10.39 16.50 -10.67
CA GLY A 69 -10.72 17.45 -9.61
C GLY A 69 -11.59 16.89 -8.46
N ASP A 70 -12.81 16.45 -8.76
CA ASP A 70 -13.76 15.97 -7.74
C ASP A 70 -13.37 14.61 -7.13
N SER A 71 -12.71 13.73 -7.88
CA SER A 71 -12.34 12.38 -7.41
C SER A 71 -11.22 12.38 -6.37
N ILE A 72 -10.39 13.42 -6.31
CA ILE A 72 -9.28 13.53 -5.33
C ILE A 72 -9.81 13.89 -3.96
N GLU A 73 -10.75 14.83 -3.88
CA GLU A 73 -11.37 15.24 -2.63
C GLU A 73 -12.19 14.10 -2.02
N GLU A 74 -12.93 13.37 -2.86
CA GLU A 74 -13.68 12.19 -2.44
C GLU A 74 -12.75 11.09 -1.92
N ALA A 75 -11.64 10.81 -2.60
CA ALA A 75 -10.66 9.82 -2.17
C ALA A 75 -9.97 10.24 -0.85
N ALA A 76 -9.66 11.53 -0.68
CA ALA A 76 -9.09 12.07 0.54
C ALA A 76 -10.09 11.95 1.70
N MET A 77 -11.37 12.28 1.48
CA MET A 77 -12.40 12.16 2.49
C MET A 77 -12.64 10.70 2.90
N LYS A 78 -12.76 9.78 1.93
CA LYS A 78 -12.89 8.34 2.18
C LYS A 78 -11.70 7.79 2.99
N SER A 79 -10.48 8.22 2.67
CA SER A 79 -9.29 7.78 3.40
C SER A 79 -9.27 8.33 4.83
N LEU A 80 -9.75 9.55 5.07
CA LEU A 80 -9.86 10.13 6.40
C LEU A 80 -10.89 9.38 7.26
N VAL A 81 -12.07 9.07 6.71
CA VAL A 81 -13.11 8.28 7.38
C VAL A 81 -12.59 6.89 7.70
N ALA A 82 -11.91 6.24 6.75
CA ALA A 82 -11.27 4.94 6.94
C ALA A 82 -10.26 4.97 8.10
N LYS A 83 -9.43 6.01 8.16
CA LYS A 83 -8.46 6.21 9.25
C LYS A 83 -9.16 6.31 10.61
N LYS A 84 -10.20 7.12 10.73
CA LYS A 84 -10.98 7.25 11.98
C LYS A 84 -11.60 5.93 12.41
N THR A 85 -12.08 5.13 11.46
CA THR A 85 -12.62 3.80 11.74
C THR A 85 -11.56 2.87 12.34
N VAL A 86 -10.36 2.83 11.75
CA VAL A 86 -9.25 2.03 12.27
C VAL A 86 -8.78 2.52 13.62
N GLU A 87 -8.69 3.84 13.84
CA GLU A 87 -8.32 4.41 15.14
C GLU A 87 -9.31 3.99 16.24
N LYS A 88 -10.61 4.03 15.95
CA LYS A 88 -11.64 3.55 16.87
C LYS A 88 -11.49 2.05 17.15
N GLN A 89 -11.31 1.21 16.12
CA GLN A 89 -11.08 -0.21 16.28
C GLN A 89 -9.83 -0.50 17.11
N ARG A 90 -8.74 0.24 16.89
CA ARG A 90 -7.48 0.14 17.66
C ARG A 90 -7.70 0.45 19.14
N TYR A 91 -8.45 1.53 19.44
CA TYR A 91 -8.78 1.89 20.81
C TYR A 91 -9.60 0.80 21.50
N GLU A 92 -10.65 0.28 20.86
CA GLU A 92 -11.46 -0.81 21.39
C GLU A 92 -10.62 -2.07 21.61
N LEU A 93 -9.78 -2.45 20.65
CA LEU A 93 -8.88 -3.59 20.74
C LEU A 93 -7.90 -3.45 21.91
N GLN A 94 -7.34 -2.26 22.10
CA GLN A 94 -6.48 -1.95 23.23
C GLN A 94 -7.18 -2.19 24.58
N GLN A 95 -8.41 -1.74 24.71
CA GLN A 95 -9.20 -1.94 25.93
C GLN A 95 -9.44 -3.42 26.18
N TYR A 96 -9.86 -4.18 25.16
CA TYR A 96 -10.08 -5.63 25.29
C TYR A 96 -8.81 -6.38 25.68
N VAL A 97 -7.71 -6.13 24.98
CA VAL A 97 -6.44 -6.83 25.23
C VAL A 97 -5.89 -6.50 26.61
N LYS A 98 -5.87 -5.20 26.98
CA LYS A 98 -5.38 -4.79 28.30
C LYS A 98 -6.22 -5.36 29.45
N PHE A 99 -7.53 -5.38 29.28
CA PHE A 99 -8.45 -5.88 30.31
C PHE A 99 -8.31 -7.39 30.49
N LYS A 100 -8.21 -8.15 29.41
CA LYS A 100 -8.23 -9.62 29.47
C LYS A 100 -6.84 -10.24 29.65
N PHE A 101 -5.82 -9.71 29.00
CA PHE A 101 -4.47 -10.30 28.92
C PHE A 101 -3.38 -9.42 29.56
N GLY A 102 -3.75 -8.21 30.00
CA GLY A 102 -2.83 -7.28 30.61
C GLY A 102 -2.08 -6.36 29.65
N VAL A 103 -1.36 -5.41 30.23
CA VAL A 103 -0.63 -4.36 29.47
C VAL A 103 0.49 -4.97 28.61
N LYS A 104 1.20 -5.97 29.15
CA LYS A 104 2.31 -6.64 28.44
C LYS A 104 1.87 -7.27 27.11
N ALA A 105 0.70 -7.93 27.11
CA ALA A 105 0.15 -8.51 25.88
C ALA A 105 -0.14 -7.46 24.80
N TRP A 106 -0.58 -6.27 25.21
CA TRP A 106 -0.75 -5.15 24.29
C TRP A 106 0.58 -4.66 23.71
N ASP A 107 1.62 -4.53 24.52
CA ASP A 107 2.94 -4.10 24.08
C ASP A 107 3.58 -5.11 23.12
N ASP A 108 3.41 -6.41 23.37
CA ASP A 108 3.89 -7.45 22.46
C ASP A 108 3.14 -7.44 21.12
N LEU A 109 1.84 -7.15 21.15
CA LEU A 109 1.02 -6.96 19.95
C LEU A 109 1.49 -5.73 19.13
N LEU A 110 1.84 -4.63 19.79
CA LEU A 110 2.42 -3.46 19.13
C LEU A 110 3.79 -3.75 18.49
N LYS A 111 4.63 -4.54 19.15
CA LYS A 111 5.91 -4.99 18.58
C LYS A 111 5.69 -5.83 17.32
N MET A 112 4.74 -6.77 17.38
CA MET A 112 4.37 -7.58 16.20
C MET A 112 3.89 -6.70 15.05
N GLU A 113 3.01 -5.74 15.33
CA GLU A 113 2.55 -4.77 14.31
C GLU A 113 3.73 -4.00 13.68
N GLY A 114 4.67 -3.53 14.50
CA GLY A 114 5.87 -2.84 14.04
C GLY A 114 6.74 -3.71 13.12
N THR A 115 6.86 -4.99 13.41
CA THR A 115 7.60 -5.95 12.58
C THR A 115 6.91 -6.18 11.24
N ILE A 116 5.59 -6.37 11.23
CA ILE A 116 4.79 -6.53 10.00
C ILE A 116 4.92 -5.27 9.12
N ARG A 117 4.85 -4.08 9.72
CA ARG A 117 5.01 -2.81 8.97
C ARG A 117 6.39 -2.70 8.32
N LYS A 118 7.47 -3.06 9.03
CA LYS A 118 8.84 -3.06 8.48
C LYS A 118 8.97 -4.02 7.31
N GLN A 119 8.52 -5.26 7.46
CA GLN A 119 8.54 -6.26 6.40
C GLN A 119 7.79 -5.80 5.14
N ARG A 120 6.62 -5.17 5.32
CA ARG A 120 5.86 -4.61 4.18
C ARG A 120 6.59 -3.46 3.50
N GLN A 121 7.21 -2.56 4.26
CA GLN A 121 8.01 -1.48 3.67
C GLN A 121 9.17 -2.03 2.86
N GLU A 122 9.91 -3.01 3.37
CA GLU A 122 11.00 -3.67 2.64
C GLU A 122 10.52 -4.31 1.33
N LEU A 123 9.35 -4.97 1.33
CA LEU A 123 8.77 -5.54 0.12
C LEU A 123 8.38 -4.46 -0.91
N ILE A 124 7.88 -3.32 -0.45
CA ILE A 124 7.54 -2.18 -1.31
C ILE A 124 8.81 -1.60 -1.93
N TYR A 125 9.88 -1.39 -1.14
CA TYR A 125 11.16 -0.91 -1.64
C TYR A 125 11.77 -1.85 -2.68
N LYS A 126 11.81 -3.15 -2.41
CA LYS A 126 12.30 -4.16 -3.37
C LYS A 126 11.52 -4.12 -4.70
N ARG A 127 10.19 -3.96 -4.64
CA ARG A 127 9.37 -3.82 -5.86
C ARG A 127 9.65 -2.54 -6.63
N GLN A 128 9.93 -1.43 -5.93
CA GLN A 128 10.29 -0.16 -6.57
C GLN A 128 11.65 -0.24 -7.25
N GLU A 129 12.65 -0.82 -6.58
CA GLU A 129 13.99 -1.04 -7.15
C GLU A 129 13.92 -1.92 -8.40
N LEU A 130 13.14 -3.01 -8.38
CA LEU A 130 12.94 -3.85 -9.55
C LEU A 130 12.31 -3.09 -10.73
N LYS A 131 11.30 -2.25 -10.47
CA LYS A 131 10.68 -1.42 -11.50
C LYS A 131 11.66 -0.41 -12.09
N GLN A 132 12.49 0.24 -11.26
CA GLN A 132 13.51 1.18 -11.74
C GLN A 132 14.53 0.47 -12.62
N LYS A 133 15.05 -0.70 -12.21
CA LYS A 133 15.99 -1.51 -13.02
C LYS A 133 15.38 -1.94 -14.36
N ILE A 134 14.09 -2.29 -14.38
CA ILE A 134 13.41 -2.65 -15.63
C ILE A 134 13.28 -1.43 -16.55
N ILE A 135 12.93 -0.27 -16.02
CA ILE A 135 12.80 0.97 -16.80
C ILE A 135 14.17 1.40 -17.36
N GLU A 136 15.22 1.35 -16.54
CA GLU A 136 16.60 1.63 -16.96
C GLU A 136 17.06 0.68 -18.07
N GLY A 137 16.80 -0.62 -17.91
CA GLY A 137 17.13 -1.63 -18.91
C GLY A 137 16.38 -1.38 -20.24
N LEU A 138 15.10 -1.04 -20.18
CA LEU A 138 14.29 -0.73 -21.35
C LEU A 138 14.79 0.52 -22.08
N PHE A 139 15.22 1.54 -21.33
CA PHE A 139 15.79 2.76 -21.89
C PHE A 139 17.12 2.50 -22.62
N VAL A 140 18.00 1.66 -22.05
CA VAL A 140 19.25 1.26 -22.69
C VAL A 140 19.01 0.50 -23.99
N ILE A 141 18.05 -0.44 -24.00
CA ILE A 141 17.68 -1.19 -25.22
C ILE A 141 17.17 -0.25 -26.30
N LEU A 142 16.34 0.74 -25.94
CA LEU A 142 15.79 1.71 -26.88
C LEU A 142 16.89 2.58 -27.50
N LEU A 143 17.90 2.99 -26.70
CA LEU A 143 19.07 3.71 -27.20
C LEU A 143 19.88 2.87 -28.20
N ILE A 144 20.13 1.62 -27.91
CA ILE A 144 20.88 0.72 -28.79
C ILE A 144 20.11 0.51 -30.12
N CYS A 145 18.80 0.29 -30.06
CA CYS A 145 17.96 0.17 -31.27
C CYS A 145 17.97 1.45 -32.10
N SER A 146 17.97 2.62 -31.46
CA SER A 146 18.05 3.91 -32.14
C SER A 146 19.38 4.07 -32.91
N ILE A 147 20.51 3.72 -32.27
CA ILE A 147 21.84 3.78 -32.90
C ILE A 147 21.92 2.85 -34.11
N ILE A 148 21.45 1.60 -33.96
CA ILE A 148 21.42 0.62 -35.05
C ILE A 148 20.57 1.14 -36.20
N GLY A 149 19.40 1.72 -35.93
CA GLY A 149 18.52 2.33 -36.93
C GLY A 149 19.19 3.46 -37.69
N LEU A 150 19.93 4.34 -37.02
CA LEU A 150 20.69 5.43 -37.66
C LEU A 150 21.81 4.90 -38.58
N ILE A 151 22.52 3.85 -38.15
CA ILE A 151 23.57 3.23 -38.97
C ILE A 151 22.96 2.63 -40.24
N PHE A 152 21.85 1.90 -40.11
CA PHE A 152 21.13 1.30 -41.24
C PHE A 152 20.62 2.39 -42.21
N PHE A 153 20.09 3.48 -41.71
CA PHE A 153 19.62 4.62 -42.49
C PHE A 153 20.77 5.31 -43.22
N ALA A 154 21.90 5.48 -42.58
CA ALA A 154 23.09 6.06 -43.21
C ALA A 154 23.64 5.19 -44.37
N ILE A 155 23.68 3.86 -44.18
CA ILE A 155 24.08 2.92 -45.21
C ILE A 155 23.09 2.95 -46.39
N TRP A 156 21.79 3.02 -46.10
CA TRP A 156 20.76 3.09 -47.13
C TRP A 156 20.88 4.37 -47.98
N LEU A 157 21.11 5.55 -47.36
CA LEU A 157 21.33 6.83 -48.06
C LEU A 157 22.56 6.77 -48.96
N LYS A 158 23.68 6.18 -48.46
CA LYS A 158 24.90 6.05 -49.27
C LYS A 158 24.67 5.19 -50.48
N LYS A 159 23.92 4.09 -50.36
CA LYS A 159 23.59 3.21 -51.51
C LYS A 159 22.73 3.91 -52.59
N GLN A 160 21.97 4.93 -52.19
CA GLN A 160 21.12 5.67 -53.13
C GLN A 160 21.89 6.80 -53.86
N GLN A 161 23.05 7.20 -53.34
CA GLN A 161 23.94 8.20 -54.02
C GLN A 161 24.89 7.51 -55.05
N ASP A 162 25.12 6.19 -54.89
CA ASP A 162 26.01 5.44 -55.77
C ASP A 162 25.26 4.80 -56.97
N VAL A 163 23.98 5.11 -57.17
CA VAL A 163 23.16 4.73 -58.34
C VAL A 163 22.83 5.99 -59.19
#